data_6fca69deb7e7205df45bc62b31534fda
#
_entry.id   6fca69deb7e7205df45bc62b31534fda
#
_cell.length_a   1.000
_cell.length_b   1.000
_cell.length_c   1.000
_cell.angle_alpha   90.00
_cell.angle_beta   90.00
_cell.angle_gamma   90.00
#
_symmetry.space_group_name_H-M   'P 1'
#
loop_
_entity.id
_entity.type
_entity.pdbx_description
1 polymer ?
#
loop_
_entity_poly.entity_id
_entity_poly.type
_entity_poly.pdbx_seq_one_letter_code
_entity_poly.pdbx_strand_id
1 'polypeptide(L)'
;MIKEFLDVGQIVGTHGVRGEMRVNPRCDGPEFIKQFKTLYFDKKGEKPVKVVSSRVHGNLALVKLEGVDTVEAATALRNKVLYMKRSDAKIPAGSYFIAELTDCRVIDADDEEKCYGILSDVSETGANDVWHIKADDGKEYLIPAIEPVVIDVNVETGIIKIRPLKGIFDDED
;
A
#
# COMPACT_ATOMS: atom_id res chain seq x y z
N MET A 1 -8.81 -4.49 -5.72
CA MET A 1 -8.69 -5.95 -6.05
C MET A 1 -7.46 -6.54 -5.36
N ILE A 2 -7.59 -7.73 -4.87
CA ILE A 2 -6.47 -8.43 -4.22
C ILE A 2 -5.39 -8.75 -5.26
N LYS A 3 -4.15 -8.37 -4.93
CA LYS A 3 -2.95 -8.75 -5.68
C LYS A 3 -2.13 -9.71 -4.82
N GLU A 4 -1.62 -10.75 -5.42
CA GLU A 4 -0.80 -11.75 -4.72
C GLU A 4 0.55 -11.16 -4.27
N PHE A 5 1.12 -10.27 -5.08
CA PHE A 5 2.37 -9.58 -4.79
C PHE A 5 2.18 -8.07 -4.84
N LEU A 6 2.67 -7.40 -3.82
CA LEU A 6 2.56 -5.95 -3.65
C LEU A 6 3.93 -5.30 -3.52
N ASP A 7 4.04 -4.09 -4.04
CA ASP A 7 5.21 -3.24 -3.91
C ASP A 7 5.45 -2.89 -2.44
N VAL A 8 6.63 -3.20 -1.92
CA VAL A 8 6.97 -2.94 -0.51
C VAL A 8 8.00 -1.83 -0.36
N GLY A 9 8.79 -1.58 -1.37
CA GLY A 9 9.79 -0.52 -1.33
C GLY A 9 10.70 -0.52 -2.54
N GLN A 10 11.54 0.50 -2.62
CA GLN A 10 12.53 0.66 -3.68
C GLN A 10 13.91 0.81 -3.10
N ILE A 11 14.88 0.10 -3.67
CA ILE A 11 16.29 0.21 -3.32
C ILE A 11 16.81 1.55 -3.85
N VAL A 12 17.26 2.43 -2.94
CA VAL A 12 17.70 3.78 -3.30
C VAL A 12 19.20 3.99 -3.20
N GLY A 13 19.92 3.06 -2.59
CA GLY A 13 21.37 3.13 -2.47
C GLY A 13 21.95 2.04 -1.60
N THR A 14 23.24 2.15 -1.33
CA THR A 14 23.99 1.21 -0.49
C THR A 14 24.21 1.78 0.90
N HIS A 15 24.48 0.91 1.87
CA HIS A 15 24.87 1.28 3.22
C HIS A 15 26.04 0.39 3.68
N GLY A 16 27.18 1.02 3.96
CA GLY A 16 28.38 0.30 4.33
C GLY A 16 28.99 -0.49 3.17
N VAL A 17 29.78 -1.51 3.47
CA VAL A 17 30.59 -2.25 2.49
C VAL A 17 30.20 -3.73 2.34
N ARG A 18 29.23 -4.19 3.13
CA ARG A 18 28.86 -5.63 3.20
C ARG A 18 27.64 -5.98 2.38
N GLY A 19 27.13 -5.06 1.56
CA GLY A 19 25.98 -5.29 0.71
C GLY A 19 24.64 -4.89 1.31
N GLU A 20 24.61 -4.26 2.50
CA GLU A 20 23.37 -3.66 3.00
C GLU A 20 22.89 -2.56 2.05
N MET A 21 21.58 -2.48 1.85
CA MET A 21 20.96 -1.52 0.94
C MET A 21 19.94 -0.68 1.68
N ARG A 22 19.86 0.58 1.29
CA ARG A 22 18.83 1.50 1.76
C ARG A 22 17.59 1.31 0.89
N VAL A 23 16.47 1.00 1.55
CA VAL A 23 15.19 0.77 0.90
C VAL A 23 14.23 1.86 1.35
N ASN A 24 13.69 2.60 0.39
CA ASN A 24 12.63 3.57 0.63
C ASN A 24 11.30 2.83 0.67
N PRO A 25 10.61 2.78 1.84
CA PRO A 25 9.39 2.00 1.95
C PRO A 25 8.25 2.63 1.13
N ARG A 26 7.46 1.77 0.49
CA ARG A 26 6.23 2.12 -0.24
C ARG A 26 4.99 1.50 0.41
N CYS A 27 5.12 1.17 1.68
CA CYS A 27 4.10 0.58 2.53
C CYS A 27 4.02 1.38 3.84
N ASP A 28 3.50 0.81 4.89
CA ASP A 28 3.31 1.42 6.23
C ASP A 28 4.61 1.79 6.97
N GLY A 29 5.65 2.17 6.26
CA GLY A 29 6.92 2.58 6.83
C GLY A 29 7.95 1.47 6.89
N PRO A 30 9.18 1.79 7.37
CA PRO A 30 10.30 0.84 7.33
C PRO A 30 10.12 -0.35 8.29
N GLU A 31 9.36 -0.20 9.38
CA GLU A 31 9.07 -1.30 10.30
C GLU A 31 8.30 -2.44 9.64
N PHE A 32 7.43 -2.12 8.69
CA PHE A 32 6.62 -3.10 7.97
C PHE A 32 7.48 -4.08 7.17
N ILE A 33 8.60 -3.60 6.61
CA ILE A 33 9.52 -4.42 5.80
C ILE A 33 10.19 -5.51 6.64
N LYS A 34 10.40 -5.27 7.92
CA LYS A 34 11.11 -6.19 8.84
C LYS A 34 10.43 -7.55 9.02
N GLN A 35 9.15 -7.65 8.76
CA GLN A 35 8.41 -8.90 8.94
C GLN A 35 8.69 -9.94 7.84
N PHE A 36 9.20 -9.52 6.70
CA PHE A 36 9.38 -10.41 5.55
C PHE A 36 10.72 -11.13 5.57
N LYS A 37 10.69 -12.46 5.45
CA LYS A 37 11.88 -13.32 5.30
C LYS A 37 12.25 -13.50 3.84
N THR A 38 11.30 -13.31 2.93
CA THR A 38 11.48 -13.41 1.49
C THR A 38 10.83 -12.20 0.83
N LEU A 39 11.56 -11.60 -0.10
CA LEU A 39 11.07 -10.54 -0.97
C LEU A 39 11.25 -10.98 -2.43
N TYR A 40 10.69 -10.21 -3.34
CA TYR A 40 10.68 -10.55 -4.76
C TYR A 40 11.11 -9.34 -5.59
N PHE A 41 11.80 -9.60 -6.70
CA PHE A 41 12.20 -8.53 -7.63
C PHE A 41 11.19 -8.29 -8.75
N ASP A 42 10.06 -9.01 -8.74
CA ASP A 42 9.05 -8.92 -9.78
C ASP A 42 7.62 -9.02 -9.21
N LYS A 43 6.67 -8.56 -10.00
CA LYS A 43 5.24 -8.55 -9.63
C LYS A 43 4.59 -9.92 -9.63
N LYS A 44 5.24 -10.92 -10.23
CA LYS A 44 4.70 -12.29 -10.38
C LYS A 44 5.23 -13.26 -9.34
N GLY A 45 6.24 -12.83 -8.56
CA GLY A 45 6.88 -13.69 -7.57
C GLY A 45 7.80 -14.75 -8.15
N GLU A 46 8.28 -14.55 -9.38
CA GLU A 46 9.17 -15.51 -10.07
C GLU A 46 10.63 -15.36 -9.66
N LYS A 47 10.98 -14.22 -9.02
CA LYS A 47 12.36 -13.91 -8.62
C LYS A 47 12.46 -13.69 -7.11
N PRO A 48 12.31 -14.75 -6.30
CA PRO A 48 12.42 -14.63 -4.86
C PRO A 48 13.87 -14.40 -4.42
N VAL A 49 14.03 -13.70 -3.31
CA VAL A 49 15.31 -13.48 -2.65
C VAL A 49 15.11 -13.52 -1.14
N LYS A 50 15.98 -14.22 -0.43
CA LYS A 50 15.92 -14.28 1.03
C LYS A 50 16.47 -13.00 1.65
N VAL A 51 15.78 -12.53 2.68
CA VAL A 51 16.22 -11.42 3.51
C VAL A 51 17.08 -11.97 4.64
N VAL A 52 18.37 -11.65 4.63
CA VAL A 52 19.31 -12.05 5.67
C VAL A 52 19.08 -11.24 6.94
N SER A 53 18.91 -9.93 6.80
CA SER A 53 18.60 -9.03 7.90
C SER A 53 17.89 -7.78 7.39
N SER A 54 17.12 -7.16 8.27
CA SER A 54 16.50 -5.88 8.01
C SER A 54 16.39 -5.10 9.32
N ARG A 55 16.60 -3.80 9.22
CA ARG A 55 16.51 -2.87 10.38
C ARG A 55 16.06 -1.50 9.91
N VAL A 56 15.54 -0.73 10.85
CA VAL A 56 15.10 0.65 10.58
C VAL A 56 16.26 1.60 10.75
N HIS A 57 16.38 2.54 9.83
CA HIS A 57 17.35 3.62 9.87
C HIS A 57 16.68 4.93 9.42
N GLY A 58 16.21 5.73 10.39
CA GLY A 58 15.40 6.90 10.09
C GLY A 58 14.09 6.52 9.40
N ASN A 59 13.85 7.09 8.23
CA ASN A 59 12.67 6.79 7.40
C ASN A 59 12.89 5.65 6.40
N LEU A 60 14.07 5.05 6.42
CA LEU A 60 14.47 3.99 5.51
C LEU A 60 14.60 2.65 6.22
N ALA A 61 14.50 1.56 5.48
CA ALA A 61 14.91 0.26 5.93
C ALA A 61 16.30 -0.05 5.38
N LEU A 62 17.16 -0.66 6.20
CA LEU A 62 18.42 -1.22 5.76
C LEU A 62 18.23 -2.72 5.60
N VAL A 63 18.33 -3.21 4.38
CA VAL A 63 18.03 -4.60 4.03
C VAL A 63 19.28 -5.27 3.46
N LYS A 64 19.61 -6.44 4.01
CA LYS A 64 20.64 -7.33 3.49
C LYS A 64 19.96 -8.52 2.83
N LEU A 65 20.23 -8.72 1.55
CA LEU A 65 19.69 -9.84 0.78
C LEU A 65 20.76 -10.92 0.57
N GLU A 66 20.31 -12.18 0.50
CA GLU A 66 21.18 -13.32 0.23
C GLU A 66 21.85 -13.18 -1.15
N GLY A 67 23.15 -13.39 -1.21
CA GLY A 67 23.93 -13.25 -2.45
C GLY A 67 24.40 -11.84 -2.76
N VAL A 68 24.02 -10.85 -1.97
CA VAL A 68 24.45 -9.45 -2.13
C VAL A 68 25.41 -9.10 -0.99
N ASP A 69 26.70 -9.33 -1.20
CA ASP A 69 27.73 -9.25 -0.16
C ASP A 69 28.75 -8.13 -0.36
N THR A 70 28.65 -7.39 -1.46
CA THR A 70 29.58 -6.32 -1.82
C THR A 70 28.85 -5.04 -2.19
N VAL A 71 29.57 -3.93 -2.14
CA VAL A 71 29.07 -2.62 -2.59
C VAL A 71 28.67 -2.67 -4.07
N GLU A 72 29.46 -3.34 -4.89
CA GLU A 72 29.22 -3.49 -6.34
C GLU A 72 27.94 -4.24 -6.62
N ALA A 73 27.71 -5.38 -5.92
CA ALA A 73 26.48 -6.16 -6.07
C ALA A 73 25.25 -5.36 -5.62
N ALA A 74 25.36 -4.63 -4.51
CA ALA A 74 24.30 -3.78 -4.00
C ALA A 74 24.02 -2.59 -4.94
N THR A 75 25.05 -1.97 -5.49
CA THR A 75 24.91 -0.84 -6.43
C THR A 75 24.18 -1.28 -7.71
N ALA A 76 24.42 -2.49 -8.18
CA ALA A 76 23.75 -3.05 -9.36
C ALA A 76 22.23 -3.17 -9.16
N LEU A 77 21.75 -3.22 -7.92
CA LEU A 77 20.33 -3.32 -7.58
C LEU A 77 19.65 -1.96 -7.31
N ARG A 78 20.40 -0.88 -7.42
CA ARG A 78 19.84 0.46 -7.21
C ARG A 78 18.66 0.72 -8.14
N ASN A 79 17.63 1.35 -7.62
CA ASN A 79 16.35 1.66 -8.28
C ASN A 79 15.44 0.45 -8.52
N LYS A 80 15.84 -0.75 -8.17
CA LYS A 80 14.94 -1.91 -8.25
C LYS A 80 13.86 -1.83 -7.19
N VAL A 81 12.65 -2.21 -7.58
CA VAL A 81 11.50 -2.30 -6.70
C VAL A 81 11.44 -3.70 -6.08
N LEU A 82 11.19 -3.74 -4.78
CA LEU A 82 11.00 -4.98 -4.05
C LEU A 82 9.50 -5.23 -3.83
N TYR A 83 9.08 -6.47 -3.99
CA TYR A 83 7.71 -6.91 -3.81
C TYR A 83 7.63 -7.90 -2.66
N MET A 84 6.50 -7.89 -1.98
CA MET A 84 6.17 -8.86 -0.95
C MET A 84 5.02 -9.76 -1.42
N LYS A 85 4.96 -10.96 -0.87
CA LYS A 85 3.78 -11.81 -1.02
C LYS A 85 2.74 -11.40 0.02
N ARG A 86 1.52 -11.09 -0.45
CA ARG A 86 0.46 -10.59 0.42
C ARG A 86 0.15 -11.52 1.59
N SER A 87 0.16 -12.82 1.35
CA SER A 87 -0.10 -13.81 2.40
C SER A 87 0.95 -13.87 3.50
N ASP A 88 2.15 -13.33 3.26
CA ASP A 88 3.22 -13.24 4.26
C ASP A 88 3.08 -11.99 5.13
N ALA A 89 2.26 -11.03 4.73
CA ALA A 89 2.08 -9.78 5.45
C ALA A 89 1.10 -9.95 6.61
N LYS A 90 1.50 -9.45 7.77
CA LYS A 90 0.63 -9.34 8.95
C LYS A 90 0.23 -7.88 9.10
N ILE A 91 -1.06 -7.62 8.95
CA ILE A 91 -1.64 -6.29 9.15
C ILE A 91 -2.71 -6.35 10.23
N PRO A 92 -2.94 -5.25 10.98
CA PRO A 92 -4.01 -5.19 11.96
C PRO A 92 -5.38 -5.43 11.34
N ALA A 93 -6.30 -6.00 12.10
CA ALA A 93 -7.69 -6.15 11.66
C ALA A 93 -8.30 -4.78 11.32
N GLY A 94 -9.00 -4.71 10.20
CA GLY A 94 -9.57 -3.44 9.69
C GLY A 94 -8.61 -2.57 8.90
N SER A 95 -7.35 -2.99 8.75
CA SER A 95 -6.38 -2.31 7.89
C SER A 95 -6.37 -2.92 6.50
N TYR A 96 -6.08 -2.09 5.50
CA TYR A 96 -6.05 -2.51 4.10
C TYR A 96 -4.85 -1.89 3.39
N PHE A 97 -4.35 -2.58 2.37
CA PHE A 97 -3.34 -2.00 1.49
C PHE A 97 -3.99 -0.99 0.54
N ILE A 98 -3.39 0.19 0.40
CA ILE A 98 -3.90 1.23 -0.51
C ILE A 98 -4.04 0.69 -1.93
N ALA A 99 -3.08 -0.13 -2.39
CA ALA A 99 -3.14 -0.75 -3.72
C ALA A 99 -4.36 -1.67 -3.93
N GLU A 100 -4.90 -2.25 -2.86
CA GLU A 100 -6.11 -3.09 -2.92
C GLU A 100 -7.40 -2.27 -2.88
N LEU A 101 -7.37 -1.14 -2.20
CA LEU A 101 -8.49 -0.20 -2.12
C LEU A 101 -8.68 0.58 -3.41
N THR A 102 -7.59 0.91 -4.09
CA THR A 102 -7.62 1.65 -5.34
C THR A 102 -8.41 0.90 -6.41
N ASP A 103 -9.22 1.61 -7.15
CA ASP A 103 -10.15 1.12 -8.18
C ASP A 103 -11.38 0.37 -7.64
N CYS A 104 -11.54 0.25 -6.31
CA CYS A 104 -12.78 -0.26 -5.75
C CYS A 104 -13.94 0.71 -6.00
N ARG A 105 -15.11 0.13 -6.28
CA ARG A 105 -16.35 0.91 -6.42
C ARG A 105 -16.86 1.30 -5.04
N VAL A 106 -17.25 2.55 -4.91
CA VAL A 106 -17.79 3.11 -3.67
C VAL A 106 -19.29 3.30 -3.82
N ILE A 107 -20.05 2.53 -3.07
CA ILE A 107 -21.52 2.54 -3.13
C ILE A 107 -22.11 2.94 -1.77
N ASP A 108 -23.39 3.30 -1.78
CA ASP A 108 -24.11 3.65 -0.56
C ASP A 108 -24.39 2.39 0.28
N ALA A 109 -24.20 2.48 1.60
CA ALA A 109 -24.43 1.36 2.49
C ALA A 109 -25.93 1.02 2.66
N ASP A 110 -26.80 2.00 2.44
CA ASP A 110 -28.24 1.87 2.60
C ASP A 110 -28.98 1.69 1.27
N ASP A 111 -28.32 2.03 0.14
CA ASP A 111 -28.85 1.88 -1.21
C ASP A 111 -27.74 1.40 -2.17
N GLU A 112 -27.64 0.11 -2.37
CA GLU A 112 -26.58 -0.52 -3.17
C GLU A 112 -26.62 -0.14 -4.67
N GLU A 113 -27.73 0.41 -5.15
CA GLU A 113 -27.83 0.91 -6.53
C GLU A 113 -27.16 2.30 -6.69
N LYS A 114 -26.95 3.01 -5.60
CA LYS A 114 -26.31 4.31 -5.61
C LYS A 114 -24.79 4.17 -5.53
N CYS A 115 -24.10 4.48 -6.64
CA CYS A 115 -22.66 4.48 -6.75
C CYS A 115 -22.14 5.92 -6.73
N TYR A 116 -21.19 6.19 -5.83
CA TYR A 116 -20.54 7.50 -5.72
C TYR A 116 -19.37 7.66 -6.67
N GLY A 117 -18.75 6.57 -7.07
CA GLY A 117 -17.59 6.57 -7.94
C GLY A 117 -16.60 5.46 -7.61
N ILE A 118 -15.33 5.73 -7.90
CA ILE A 118 -14.22 4.79 -7.69
C ILE A 118 -13.23 5.43 -6.73
N LEU A 119 -12.71 4.66 -5.79
CA LEU A 119 -11.63 5.13 -4.92
C LEU A 119 -10.37 5.30 -5.77
N SER A 120 -9.92 6.54 -5.94
CA SER A 120 -8.79 6.89 -6.80
C SER A 120 -7.47 7.02 -6.06
N ASP A 121 -7.51 7.46 -4.80
CA ASP A 121 -6.32 7.67 -3.99
C ASP A 121 -6.66 7.71 -2.50
N VAL A 122 -5.63 7.60 -1.66
CA VAL A 122 -5.72 7.72 -0.21
C VAL A 122 -4.66 8.69 0.26
N SER A 123 -5.06 9.73 0.96
CA SER A 123 -4.15 10.65 1.63
C SER A 123 -4.04 10.31 3.11
N GLU A 124 -2.84 10.09 3.56
CA GLU A 124 -2.57 9.88 4.98
C GLU A 124 -2.44 11.24 5.68
N THR A 125 -3.25 11.45 6.70
CA THR A 125 -3.17 12.62 7.56
C THR A 125 -2.79 12.18 8.97
N GLY A 126 -2.44 13.08 9.84
CA GLY A 126 -2.04 12.72 11.22
C GLY A 126 -3.18 12.18 12.09
N ALA A 127 -4.44 12.37 11.70
CA ALA A 127 -5.60 11.96 12.48
C ALA A 127 -6.28 10.71 11.90
N ASN A 128 -6.70 10.77 10.64
CA ASN A 128 -7.31 9.65 9.91
C ASN A 128 -7.04 9.83 8.42
N ASP A 129 -7.11 8.73 7.69
CA ASP A 129 -6.93 8.79 6.25
C ASP A 129 -8.10 9.49 5.57
N VAL A 130 -7.81 10.14 4.46
CA VAL A 130 -8.81 10.76 3.59
C VAL A 130 -8.84 9.99 2.28
N TRP A 131 -10.01 9.48 1.93
CA TRP A 131 -10.23 8.74 0.70
C TRP A 131 -10.73 9.66 -0.40
N HIS A 132 -10.08 9.58 -1.55
CA HIS A 132 -10.43 10.32 -2.75
C HIS A 132 -11.33 9.46 -3.63
N ILE A 133 -12.54 9.94 -3.87
CA ILE A 133 -13.53 9.23 -4.70
C ILE A 133 -13.74 10.02 -5.98
N LYS A 134 -13.45 9.40 -7.10
CA LYS A 134 -13.64 9.99 -8.42
C LYS A 134 -14.96 9.53 -9.01
N ALA A 135 -15.87 10.46 -9.19
CA ALA A 135 -17.18 10.21 -9.79
C ALA A 135 -17.09 10.11 -11.32
N ASP A 136 -18.13 9.56 -11.96
CA ASP A 136 -18.20 9.39 -13.41
C ASP A 136 -18.12 10.70 -14.20
N ASP A 137 -18.56 11.82 -13.59
CA ASP A 137 -18.48 13.15 -14.18
C ASP A 137 -17.08 13.79 -14.07
N GLY A 138 -16.13 13.11 -13.47
CA GLY A 138 -14.76 13.57 -13.26
C GLY A 138 -14.56 14.39 -11.98
N LYS A 139 -15.61 14.67 -11.23
CA LYS A 139 -15.49 15.34 -9.92
C LYS A 139 -14.83 14.43 -8.91
N GLU A 140 -14.04 15.01 -8.04
CA GLU A 140 -13.38 14.30 -6.94
C GLU A 140 -14.01 14.72 -5.62
N TYR A 141 -14.36 13.74 -4.80
CA TYR A 141 -14.89 13.92 -3.46
C TYR A 141 -13.93 13.33 -2.44
N LEU A 142 -13.79 14.01 -1.31
CA LEU A 142 -12.94 13.58 -0.21
C LEU A 142 -13.80 13.14 0.96
N ILE A 143 -13.57 11.94 1.46
CA ILE A 143 -14.26 11.44 2.64
C ILE A 143 -13.25 10.99 3.71
N PRO A 144 -13.57 11.20 5.00
CA PRO A 144 -12.73 10.66 6.06
C PRO A 144 -12.94 9.15 6.17
N ALA A 145 -11.85 8.39 6.27
CA ALA A 145 -11.90 6.95 6.47
C ALA A 145 -12.11 6.62 7.95
N ILE A 146 -13.29 6.92 8.45
CA ILE A 146 -13.68 6.71 9.85
C ILE A 146 -14.83 5.71 9.93
N GLU A 147 -14.96 5.05 11.07
CA GLU A 147 -15.94 3.99 11.30
C GLU A 147 -17.39 4.38 10.95
N PRO A 148 -17.90 5.59 11.32
CA PRO A 148 -19.26 5.98 10.95
C PRO A 148 -19.48 6.19 9.44
N VAL A 149 -18.44 6.38 8.66
CA VAL A 149 -18.49 6.65 7.21
C VAL A 149 -18.22 5.38 6.41
N VAL A 150 -17.14 4.68 6.71
CA VAL A 150 -16.77 3.43 6.01
C VAL A 150 -17.44 2.26 6.72
N ILE A 151 -18.50 1.73 6.12
CA ILE A 151 -19.34 0.70 6.74
C ILE A 151 -18.82 -0.71 6.42
N ASP A 152 -18.42 -0.96 5.19
CA ASP A 152 -17.89 -2.25 4.76
C ASP A 152 -16.86 -2.09 3.66
N VAL A 153 -15.83 -2.91 3.69
CA VAL A 153 -14.80 -2.96 2.66
C VAL A 153 -14.59 -4.40 2.24
N ASN A 154 -14.88 -4.70 0.99
CA ASN A 154 -14.64 -6.02 0.42
C ASN A 154 -13.69 -5.90 -0.78
N VAL A 155 -12.39 -6.11 -0.51
CA VAL A 155 -11.36 -6.00 -1.54
C VAL A 155 -11.40 -7.15 -2.55
N GLU A 156 -12.02 -8.29 -2.20
CA GLU A 156 -12.19 -9.42 -3.10
C GLU A 156 -13.19 -9.12 -4.22
N THR A 157 -14.31 -8.49 -3.87
CA THR A 157 -15.31 -8.08 -4.85
C THR A 157 -15.03 -6.70 -5.44
N GLY A 158 -14.14 -5.93 -4.82
CA GLY A 158 -13.84 -4.57 -5.23
C GLY A 158 -14.95 -3.59 -4.91
N ILE A 159 -15.69 -3.82 -3.83
CA ILE A 159 -16.82 -2.98 -3.41
C ILE A 159 -16.58 -2.43 -2.01
N ILE A 160 -16.74 -1.12 -1.86
CA ILE A 160 -16.70 -0.40 -0.59
C ILE A 160 -18.07 0.22 -0.36
N LYS A 161 -18.62 -0.01 0.83
CA LYS A 161 -19.91 0.58 1.23
C LYS A 161 -19.67 1.70 2.23
N ILE A 162 -20.23 2.87 1.93
CA ILE A 162 -20.09 4.05 2.78
C ILE A 162 -21.45 4.64 3.16
N ARG A 163 -21.43 5.35 4.28
CA ARG A 163 -22.53 6.23 4.70
C ARG A 163 -21.92 7.63 4.81
N PRO A 164 -21.95 8.44 3.73
CA PRO A 164 -21.21 9.70 3.69
C PRO A 164 -21.79 10.71 4.66
N LEU A 165 -20.93 11.61 5.12
CA LEU A 165 -21.36 12.75 5.89
C LEU A 165 -22.21 13.68 5.00
N LYS A 166 -23.19 14.31 5.63
CA LYS A 166 -24.12 15.21 4.95
C LYS A 166 -23.37 16.34 4.25
N GLY A 167 -23.71 16.62 3.01
CA GLY A 167 -23.15 17.72 2.23
C GLY A 167 -21.92 17.40 1.40
N ILE A 168 -21.32 16.21 1.53
CA ILE A 168 -20.10 15.85 0.75
C ILE A 168 -20.44 15.55 -0.71
N PHE A 169 -21.52 14.82 -0.95
CA PHE A 169 -21.97 14.42 -2.30
C PHE A 169 -23.24 15.15 -2.75
N ASP A 170 -23.79 16.01 -1.91
CA ASP A 170 -24.97 16.79 -2.26
C ASP A 170 -24.53 18.02 -3.05
N ASP A 171 -24.74 17.98 -4.35
CA ASP A 171 -24.70 19.19 -5.17
C ASP A 171 -25.94 20.02 -4.82
N GLU A 172 -25.85 20.78 -3.75
CA GLU A 172 -26.84 21.81 -3.50
C GLU A 172 -26.60 22.94 -4.49
N ASP A 173 -27.51 23.08 -5.41
CA ASP A 173 -27.64 24.26 -6.22
C ASP A 173 -27.88 25.52 -5.35
#